data_b952ca31fe7233fd12975fac33d8e780
#
_entry.id   b952ca31fe7233fd12975fac33d8e780
#
_cell.length_a   1.000
_cell.length_b   1.000
_cell.length_c   1.000
_cell.angle_alpha   90.00
_cell.angle_beta   90.00
_cell.angle_gamma   90.00
#
_symmetry.space_group_name_H-M   'P 1'
#
loop_
_entity.id
_entity.type
_entity.pdbx_description
1 polymer ?
#
loop_
_entity_poly.entity_id
_entity_poly.type
_entity_poly.pdbx_seq_one_letter_code
_entity_poly.pdbx_strand_id
1 'polypeptide(L)'
;MGDEYAVERAVTHLNNVKLFGKRLNVCVSKQHSVVPSQIFELEDGTSSYKDFAMSKNNRFTSAGQASKNIIQPPSCVLHYYNVPLCVTEETFTKLCNDHEVLTFIKYKVFDAKPSAKTLSGLLEWECKTDAVEALTALNHYQIRVPNGSNPYTLKLCFSTSSHL
;
A
#
# COMPACT_ATOMS: atom_id res chain seq x y z
N MET A 1 4.93 -15.59 5.52
CA MET A 1 4.09 -15.34 4.33
C MET A 1 3.22 -16.57 4.08
N GLY A 2 2.14 -16.42 3.30
CA GLY A 2 1.15 -17.49 3.14
C GLY A 2 1.57 -18.68 2.26
N ASP A 3 2.55 -18.48 1.37
CA ASP A 3 3.09 -19.52 0.48
C ASP A 3 4.51 -19.17 -0.02
N GLU A 4 5.18 -20.14 -0.62
CA GLU A 4 6.54 -19.99 -1.17
C GLU A 4 6.58 -19.00 -2.34
N TYR A 5 5.54 -18.98 -3.18
CA TYR A 5 5.45 -18.04 -4.29
C TYR A 5 5.44 -16.58 -3.83
N ALA A 6 4.73 -16.28 -2.74
CA ALA A 6 4.73 -14.95 -2.14
C ALA A 6 6.12 -14.57 -1.59
N VAL A 7 6.86 -15.54 -1.03
CA VAL A 7 8.24 -15.34 -0.56
C VAL A 7 9.17 -15.02 -1.72
N GLU A 8 9.14 -15.80 -2.80
CA GLU A 8 9.96 -15.57 -3.99
C GLU A 8 9.70 -14.19 -4.62
N ARG A 9 8.44 -13.79 -4.72
CA ARG A 9 8.08 -12.46 -5.25
C ARG A 9 8.59 -11.34 -4.35
N ALA A 10 8.50 -11.48 -3.04
CA ALA A 10 9.03 -10.49 -2.10
C ALA A 10 10.55 -10.35 -2.25
N VAL A 11 11.28 -11.45 -2.32
CA VAL A 11 12.75 -11.42 -2.52
C VAL A 11 13.10 -10.80 -3.87
N THR A 12 12.43 -11.21 -4.94
CA THR A 12 12.72 -10.73 -6.30
C THR A 12 12.48 -9.22 -6.45
N HIS A 13 11.41 -8.69 -5.87
CA HIS A 13 10.96 -7.33 -6.14
C HIS A 13 11.31 -6.32 -5.04
N LEU A 14 11.54 -6.77 -3.81
CA LEU A 14 11.78 -5.88 -2.67
C LEU A 14 13.22 -5.91 -2.15
N ASN A 15 13.99 -6.94 -2.46
CA ASN A 15 15.40 -6.97 -2.06
C ASN A 15 16.16 -5.84 -2.77
N ASN A 16 16.99 -5.12 -2.02
CA ASN A 16 17.75 -3.95 -2.47
C ASN A 16 16.92 -2.71 -2.86
N VAL A 17 15.60 -2.71 -2.67
CA VAL A 17 14.80 -1.49 -2.86
C VAL A 17 15.24 -0.45 -1.84
N LYS A 18 15.49 0.77 -2.32
CA LYS A 18 15.78 1.90 -1.44
C LYS A 18 14.47 2.42 -0.86
N LEU A 19 14.39 2.52 0.47
CA LEU A 19 13.21 2.97 1.17
C LEU A 19 13.62 3.92 2.31
N PHE A 20 13.14 5.15 2.28
CA PHE A 20 13.49 6.19 3.25
C PHE A 20 15.00 6.31 3.51
N GLY A 21 15.78 6.32 2.44
CA GLY A 21 17.24 6.45 2.49
C GLY A 21 18.03 5.18 2.82
N LYS A 22 17.37 4.06 3.13
CA LYS A 22 18.02 2.77 3.44
C LYS A 22 17.65 1.70 2.43
N ARG A 23 18.56 0.78 2.17
CA ARG A 23 18.28 -0.40 1.34
C ARG A 23 17.61 -1.48 2.17
N LEU A 24 16.53 -2.04 1.64
CA LEU A 24 15.91 -3.24 2.21
C LEU A 24 16.77 -4.46 1.92
N ASN A 25 16.95 -5.30 2.93
CA ASN A 25 17.53 -6.63 2.79
C ASN A 25 16.41 -7.64 2.97
N VAL A 26 15.99 -8.27 1.87
CA VAL A 26 14.90 -9.25 1.87
C VAL A 26 15.46 -10.58 1.38
N CYS A 27 15.45 -11.58 2.25
CA CYS A 27 15.93 -12.93 1.95
C CYS A 27 15.05 -13.99 2.60
N VAL A 28 15.19 -15.21 2.13
CA VAL A 28 14.47 -16.37 2.72
C VAL A 28 15.02 -16.63 4.13
N SER A 29 14.12 -16.73 5.10
CA SER A 29 14.50 -17.06 6.49
C SER A 29 14.87 -18.54 6.63
N LYS A 30 15.79 -18.84 7.52
CA LYS A 30 16.08 -20.21 7.96
C LYS A 30 14.99 -20.77 8.89
N GLN A 31 14.16 -19.88 9.47
CA GLN A 31 13.06 -20.27 10.35
C GLN A 31 11.78 -20.48 9.52
N HIS A 32 11.04 -21.54 9.79
CA HIS A 32 9.78 -21.84 9.13
C HIS A 32 8.61 -20.95 9.59
N SER A 33 8.72 -20.36 10.78
CA SER A 33 7.71 -19.46 11.33
C SER A 33 8.38 -18.35 12.14
N VAL A 34 7.67 -17.25 12.33
CA VAL A 34 8.12 -16.17 13.21
C VAL A 34 7.97 -16.64 14.65
N VAL A 35 9.09 -16.69 15.37
CA VAL A 35 9.12 -17.00 16.80
C VAL A 35 9.39 -15.69 17.53
N PRO A 36 8.44 -15.13 18.26
CA PRO A 36 8.65 -13.90 19.02
C PRO A 36 9.52 -14.24 20.26
N SER A 37 10.81 -13.95 20.15
CA SER A 37 11.77 -14.19 21.25
C SER A 37 11.83 -13.02 22.23
N GLN A 38 11.67 -11.80 21.71
CA GLN A 38 11.68 -10.58 22.52
C GLN A 38 10.71 -9.58 21.89
N ILE A 39 9.73 -9.14 22.67
CA ILE A 39 8.74 -8.15 22.28
C ILE A 39 8.99 -6.89 23.08
N PHE A 40 9.04 -5.73 22.43
CA PHE A 40 9.15 -4.43 23.09
C PHE A 40 8.04 -3.50 22.59
N GLU A 41 7.77 -2.52 23.40
CA GLU A 41 6.90 -1.40 23.04
C GLU A 41 7.67 -0.43 22.13
N LEU A 42 7.02 0.00 21.05
CA LEU A 42 7.54 1.00 20.14
C LEU A 42 7.23 2.42 20.67
N GLU A 43 7.89 3.44 20.11
CA GLU A 43 7.72 4.85 20.52
C GLU A 43 6.26 5.33 20.42
N ASP A 44 5.47 4.75 19.52
CA ASP A 44 4.03 5.04 19.34
C ASP A 44 3.11 4.25 20.29
N GLY A 45 3.66 3.49 21.22
CA GLY A 45 2.94 2.65 22.17
C GLY A 45 2.45 1.32 21.60
N THR A 46 2.80 0.99 20.35
CA THR A 46 2.46 -0.31 19.75
C THR A 46 3.50 -1.38 20.04
N SER A 47 3.14 -2.66 19.88
CA SER A 47 4.04 -3.78 20.04
C SER A 47 4.95 -3.95 18.82
N SER A 48 6.22 -4.28 19.04
CA SER A 48 7.16 -4.67 17.99
C SER A 48 6.76 -5.96 17.26
N TYR A 49 5.90 -6.78 17.86
CA TYR A 49 5.30 -7.97 17.24
C TYR A 49 3.91 -7.64 16.71
N LYS A 50 3.63 -8.02 15.46
CA LYS A 50 2.33 -7.85 14.85
C LYS A 50 1.97 -9.07 14.01
N ASP A 51 0.81 -9.66 14.28
CA ASP A 51 0.21 -10.71 13.47
C ASP A 51 -0.79 -10.09 12.49
N PHE A 52 -0.53 -10.29 11.19
CA PHE A 52 -1.38 -9.79 10.11
C PHE A 52 -2.38 -10.82 9.59
N ALA A 53 -2.39 -12.06 10.09
CA ALA A 53 -3.21 -13.16 9.56
C ALA A 53 -4.70 -12.79 9.48
N MET A 54 -5.22 -12.15 10.53
CA MET A 54 -6.64 -11.75 10.63
C MET A 54 -6.88 -10.25 10.38
N SER A 55 -5.92 -9.56 9.78
CA SER A 55 -6.07 -8.14 9.50
C SER A 55 -7.19 -7.89 8.47
N LYS A 56 -8.11 -6.97 8.80
CA LYS A 56 -9.16 -6.50 7.87
C LYS A 56 -8.60 -5.79 6.64
N ASN A 57 -7.33 -5.38 6.69
CA ASN A 57 -6.63 -4.72 5.60
C ASN A 57 -5.97 -5.68 4.62
N ASN A 58 -5.98 -6.98 4.89
CA ASN A 58 -5.47 -7.98 3.95
C ASN A 58 -6.24 -7.89 2.63
N ARG A 59 -5.50 -7.77 1.52
CA ARG A 59 -6.09 -7.73 0.18
C ARG A 59 -6.72 -9.07 -0.18
N PHE A 60 -6.10 -10.16 0.25
CA PHE A 60 -6.57 -11.53 0.02
C PHE A 60 -6.78 -12.22 1.36
N THR A 61 -7.94 -12.84 1.53
CA THR A 61 -8.33 -13.52 2.77
C THR A 61 -8.31 -15.04 2.67
N SER A 62 -8.08 -15.57 1.47
CA SER A 62 -7.94 -17.00 1.23
C SER A 62 -6.81 -17.28 0.23
N ALA A 63 -6.18 -18.44 0.34
CA ALA A 63 -5.06 -18.85 -0.52
C ALA A 63 -5.41 -18.85 -2.02
N GLY A 64 -6.63 -19.19 -2.39
CA GLY A 64 -7.07 -19.21 -3.78
C GLY A 64 -7.30 -17.83 -4.41
N GLN A 65 -7.42 -16.78 -3.62
CA GLN A 65 -7.63 -15.42 -4.13
C GLN A 65 -6.35 -14.80 -4.71
N ALA A 66 -5.21 -15.05 -4.10
CA ALA A 66 -3.93 -14.52 -4.55
C ALA A 66 -3.53 -15.07 -5.93
N SER A 67 -3.84 -16.34 -6.21
CA SER A 67 -3.53 -16.97 -7.52
C SER A 67 -4.43 -16.48 -8.66
N LYS A 68 -5.65 -16.00 -8.35
CA LYS A 68 -6.59 -15.44 -9.33
C LYS A 68 -6.34 -13.96 -9.64
N ASN A 69 -5.57 -13.28 -8.80
CA ASN A 69 -5.30 -11.86 -8.92
C ASN A 69 -3.82 -11.64 -9.20
N ILE A 70 -3.52 -10.99 -10.31
CA ILE A 70 -2.14 -10.66 -10.66
C ILE A 70 -1.66 -9.55 -9.73
N ILE A 71 -0.69 -9.87 -8.87
CA ILE A 71 0.02 -8.88 -8.08
C ILE A 71 1.11 -8.27 -8.96
N GLN A 72 0.99 -6.97 -9.20
CA GLN A 72 1.96 -6.25 -10.02
C GLN A 72 3.26 -6.02 -9.24
N PRO A 73 4.42 -6.09 -9.93
CA PRO A 73 5.70 -5.70 -9.34
C PRO A 73 5.73 -4.20 -9.02
N PRO A 74 6.65 -3.73 -8.17
CA PRO A 74 6.84 -2.31 -7.91
C PRO A 74 7.05 -1.50 -9.19
N SER A 75 6.29 -0.42 -9.32
CA SER A 75 6.32 0.52 -10.45
C SER A 75 6.18 1.96 -9.94
N CYS A 76 6.36 2.94 -10.81
CA CYS A 76 6.14 4.35 -10.46
C CYS A 76 4.66 4.77 -10.47
N VAL A 77 3.75 3.88 -10.88
CA VAL A 77 2.30 4.16 -10.93
C VAL A 77 1.57 3.33 -9.89
N LEU A 78 0.80 4.02 -9.05
CA LEU A 78 -0.10 3.40 -8.08
C LEU A 78 -1.55 3.54 -8.52
N HIS A 79 -2.30 2.47 -8.37
CA HIS A 79 -3.76 2.48 -8.45
C HIS A 79 -4.32 2.75 -7.06
N TYR A 80 -5.11 3.81 -6.93
CA TYR A 80 -5.87 4.09 -5.71
C TYR A 80 -7.33 3.71 -5.88
N TYR A 81 -7.97 3.26 -4.81
CA TYR A 81 -9.39 2.92 -4.80
C TYR A 81 -9.97 3.01 -3.39
N ASN A 82 -11.30 2.89 -3.31
CA ASN A 82 -12.05 2.99 -2.06
C ASN A 82 -11.94 4.37 -1.39
N VAL A 83 -11.90 5.44 -2.19
CA VAL A 83 -11.90 6.81 -1.68
C VAL A 83 -13.25 7.47 -1.89
N PRO A 84 -13.70 8.38 -0.99
CA PRO A 84 -14.98 9.06 -1.14
C PRO A 84 -15.00 9.98 -2.36
N LEU A 85 -16.20 10.28 -2.87
CA LEU A 85 -16.39 11.10 -4.07
C LEU A 85 -15.85 12.53 -3.96
N CYS A 86 -15.64 13.04 -2.74
CA CYS A 86 -15.11 14.38 -2.50
C CYS A 86 -13.58 14.47 -2.57
N VAL A 87 -12.88 13.37 -2.78
CA VAL A 87 -11.42 13.35 -2.88
C VAL A 87 -10.98 13.96 -4.20
N THR A 88 -10.01 14.86 -4.14
CA THR A 88 -9.43 15.57 -5.27
C THR A 88 -7.91 15.36 -5.30
N GLU A 89 -7.27 15.90 -6.32
CA GLU A 89 -5.80 15.94 -6.43
C GLU A 89 -5.16 16.61 -5.22
N GLU A 90 -5.74 17.72 -4.75
CA GLU A 90 -5.26 18.45 -3.57
C GLU A 90 -5.32 17.59 -2.30
N THR A 91 -6.32 16.73 -2.17
CA THR A 91 -6.44 15.80 -1.04
C THR A 91 -5.22 14.87 -0.99
N PHE A 92 -4.83 14.30 -2.12
CA PHE A 92 -3.65 13.42 -2.21
C PHE A 92 -2.34 14.19 -2.02
N THR A 93 -2.25 15.40 -2.57
CA THR A 93 -1.08 16.27 -2.37
C THR A 93 -0.88 16.57 -0.89
N LYS A 94 -1.97 16.91 -0.20
CA LYS A 94 -1.92 17.14 1.25
C LYS A 94 -1.50 15.89 2.01
N LEU A 95 -2.03 14.73 1.66
CA LEU A 95 -1.64 13.45 2.29
C LEU A 95 -0.14 13.17 2.12
N CYS A 96 0.41 13.38 0.94
CA CYS A 96 1.84 13.22 0.71
C CYS A 96 2.66 14.16 1.61
N ASN A 97 2.28 15.43 1.69
CA ASN A 97 2.96 16.42 2.51
C ASN A 97 2.86 16.09 4.01
N ASP A 98 1.69 15.72 4.49
CA ASP A 98 1.45 15.37 5.90
C ASP A 98 2.24 14.13 6.35
N HIS A 99 2.59 13.24 5.41
CA HIS A 99 3.36 12.01 5.67
C HIS A 99 4.82 12.09 5.19
N GLU A 100 5.28 13.29 4.83
CA GLU A 100 6.67 13.56 4.43
C GLU A 100 7.17 12.66 3.30
N VAL A 101 6.29 12.34 2.34
CA VAL A 101 6.64 11.64 1.11
C VAL A 101 6.52 12.56 -0.10
N LEU A 102 7.29 12.28 -1.15
CA LEU A 102 7.23 13.08 -2.37
C LEU A 102 5.85 13.00 -3.02
N THR A 103 5.42 14.13 -3.58
CA THR A 103 4.15 14.23 -4.30
C THR A 103 4.27 13.60 -5.68
N PHE A 104 3.19 13.02 -6.16
CA PHE A 104 3.07 12.48 -7.52
C PHE A 104 3.16 13.60 -8.58
N ILE A 105 3.53 13.22 -9.80
CA ILE A 105 3.67 14.14 -10.94
C ILE A 105 2.45 14.11 -11.87
N LYS A 106 1.63 13.06 -11.81
CA LYS A 106 0.37 12.97 -12.57
C LYS A 106 -0.72 12.33 -11.73
N TYR A 107 -1.93 12.80 -11.95
CA TYR A 107 -3.16 12.35 -11.30
C TYR A 107 -4.21 12.03 -12.35
N LYS A 108 -4.87 10.88 -12.20
CA LYS A 108 -5.98 10.46 -13.07
C LYS A 108 -7.10 9.85 -12.26
N VAL A 109 -8.32 10.30 -12.51
CA VAL A 109 -9.53 9.68 -11.97
C VAL A 109 -10.15 8.81 -13.06
N PHE A 110 -10.61 7.63 -12.72
CA PHE A 110 -11.41 6.81 -13.61
C PHE A 110 -12.87 7.25 -13.60
N ASP A 111 -13.54 7.12 -14.74
CA ASP A 111 -14.95 7.40 -14.85
C ASP A 111 -15.75 6.53 -13.88
N ALA A 112 -16.47 7.17 -12.98
CA ALA A 112 -17.31 6.49 -12.02
C ALA A 112 -18.72 6.28 -12.62
N LYS A 113 -19.30 5.10 -12.36
CA LYS A 113 -20.70 4.87 -12.67
C LYS A 113 -21.58 5.82 -11.86
N PRO A 114 -22.77 6.24 -12.36
CA PRO A 114 -23.67 7.14 -11.61
C PRO A 114 -24.05 6.64 -10.21
N SER A 115 -24.03 5.32 -10.01
CA SER A 115 -24.32 4.67 -8.71
C SER A 115 -23.09 4.45 -7.82
N ALA A 116 -21.90 4.86 -8.27
CA ALA A 116 -20.67 4.65 -7.51
C ALA A 116 -20.68 5.47 -6.22
N LYS A 117 -20.24 4.85 -5.14
CA LYS A 117 -20.08 5.50 -3.83
C LYS A 117 -18.64 5.91 -3.56
N THR A 118 -17.71 5.44 -4.38
CA THR A 118 -16.27 5.66 -4.23
C THR A 118 -15.64 5.95 -5.59
N LEU A 119 -14.51 6.65 -5.56
CA LEU A 119 -13.64 6.88 -6.71
C LEU A 119 -12.47 5.91 -6.71
N SER A 120 -11.89 5.76 -7.89
CA SER A 120 -10.61 5.10 -8.13
C SER A 120 -9.86 5.80 -9.26
N GLY A 121 -8.56 5.57 -9.35
CA GLY A 121 -7.74 6.19 -10.37
C GLY A 121 -6.26 5.84 -10.22
N LEU A 122 -5.41 6.62 -10.83
CA LEU A 122 -3.97 6.40 -10.87
C LEU A 122 -3.22 7.64 -10.38
N LEU A 123 -2.09 7.38 -9.73
CA LEU A 123 -1.09 8.37 -9.33
C LEU A 123 0.25 7.93 -9.89
N GLU A 124 0.98 8.81 -10.57
CA GLU A 124 2.32 8.53 -11.08
C GLU A 124 3.35 9.38 -10.36
N TRP A 125 4.41 8.74 -9.89
CA TRP A 125 5.62 9.37 -9.35
C TRP A 125 6.72 9.39 -10.40
N GLU A 126 7.72 10.25 -10.20
CA GLU A 126 8.86 10.36 -11.09
C GLU A 126 9.67 9.07 -11.14
N CYS A 127 9.80 8.38 -10.02
CA CYS A 127 10.51 7.11 -9.95
C CYS A 127 9.79 6.07 -9.07
N LYS A 128 10.21 4.83 -9.23
CA LYS A 128 9.67 3.68 -8.48
C LYS A 128 9.87 3.83 -6.96
N THR A 129 11.02 4.32 -6.52
CA THR A 129 11.32 4.49 -5.10
C THR A 129 10.31 5.41 -4.41
N ASP A 130 9.98 6.54 -5.04
CA ASP A 130 9.03 7.51 -4.50
C ASP A 130 7.62 6.92 -4.39
N ALA A 131 7.20 6.13 -5.41
CA ALA A 131 5.93 5.43 -5.37
C ALA A 131 5.87 4.36 -4.27
N VAL A 132 6.95 3.60 -4.06
CA VAL A 132 7.03 2.60 -2.98
C VAL A 132 6.96 3.27 -1.61
N GLU A 133 7.64 4.38 -1.41
CA GLU A 133 7.60 5.16 -0.17
C GLU A 133 6.19 5.70 0.08
N ALA A 134 5.55 6.29 -0.93
CA ALA A 134 4.18 6.76 -0.84
C ALA A 134 3.19 5.62 -0.52
N LEU A 135 3.33 4.46 -1.18
CA LEU A 135 2.54 3.27 -0.87
C LEU A 135 2.70 2.86 0.60
N THR A 136 3.94 2.83 1.09
CA THR A 136 4.25 2.42 2.46
C THR A 136 3.62 3.37 3.49
N ALA A 137 3.70 4.68 3.23
CA ALA A 137 3.19 5.69 4.16
C ALA A 137 1.66 5.87 4.10
N LEU A 138 1.05 5.77 2.91
CA LEU A 138 -0.33 6.18 2.68
C LEU A 138 -1.33 5.02 2.60
N ASN A 139 -0.89 3.78 2.31
CA ASN A 139 -1.81 2.67 2.20
C ASN A 139 -2.54 2.40 3.51
N HIS A 140 -3.85 2.23 3.43
CA HIS A 140 -4.77 2.07 4.56
C HIS A 140 -5.02 3.35 5.40
N TYR A 141 -4.62 4.51 4.91
CA TYR A 141 -5.00 5.77 5.55
C TYR A 141 -6.52 5.91 5.63
N GLN A 142 -7.03 6.37 6.78
CA GLN A 142 -8.46 6.54 7.04
C GLN A 142 -8.91 7.95 6.63
N ILE A 143 -9.57 8.06 5.48
CA ILE A 143 -10.12 9.32 4.99
C ILE A 143 -11.49 9.54 5.63
N ARG A 144 -11.59 10.60 6.42
CA ARG A 144 -12.85 11.01 7.07
C ARG A 144 -13.56 12.05 6.23
N VAL A 145 -14.86 11.86 6.04
CA VAL A 145 -15.75 12.80 5.36
C VAL A 145 -16.52 13.58 6.42
N PRO A 146 -16.64 14.91 6.29
CA PRO A 146 -17.53 15.69 7.16
C PRO A 146 -18.94 15.10 7.16
N ASN A 147 -19.51 14.90 8.34
CA ASN A 147 -20.82 14.25 8.55
C ASN A 147 -20.93 12.77 8.13
N GLY A 148 -19.81 12.12 7.80
CA GLY A 148 -19.75 10.68 7.56
C GLY A 148 -19.61 9.88 8.87
N SER A 149 -20.36 8.76 9.01
CA SER A 149 -20.31 7.92 10.20
C SER A 149 -19.04 7.05 10.25
N ASN A 150 -18.55 6.62 9.10
CA ASN A 150 -17.39 5.73 8.98
C ASN A 150 -16.33 6.32 8.05
N PRO A 151 -15.03 6.16 8.38
CA PRO A 151 -13.98 6.57 7.48
C PRO A 151 -13.86 5.62 6.28
N TYR A 152 -13.33 6.13 5.18
CA TYR A 152 -12.94 5.34 4.02
C TYR A 152 -11.48 4.93 4.15
N THR A 153 -11.19 3.65 4.05
CA THR A 153 -9.82 3.15 4.05
C THR A 153 -9.23 3.27 2.65
N LEU A 154 -8.30 4.20 2.45
CA LEU A 154 -7.55 4.31 1.20
C LEU A 154 -6.84 2.99 0.89
N LYS A 155 -7.02 2.47 -0.30
CA LYS A 155 -6.35 1.28 -0.82
C LYS A 155 -5.43 1.69 -1.97
N LEU A 156 -4.17 1.28 -1.87
CA LEU A 156 -3.14 1.50 -2.89
C LEU A 156 -2.55 0.16 -3.33
N CYS A 157 -2.26 0.04 -4.60
CA CYS A 157 -1.48 -1.08 -5.15
C CYS A 157 -0.73 -0.63 -6.40
N PHE A 158 0.29 -1.38 -6.80
CA PHE A 158 0.98 -1.11 -8.07
C PHE A 158 0.05 -1.34 -9.25
N SER A 159 0.13 -0.45 -10.22
CA SER A 159 -0.67 -0.50 -11.44
C SER A 159 -0.02 -1.37 -12.51
N THR A 160 -0.84 -1.87 -13.45
CA THR A 160 -0.35 -2.47 -14.70
C THR A 160 0.20 -1.43 -15.67
N SER A 161 -0.22 -0.17 -15.54
CA SER A 161 0.28 0.94 -16.35
C SER A 161 1.68 1.33 -15.91
N SER A 162 2.60 1.48 -16.85
CA SER A 162 3.96 1.94 -16.58
C SER A 162 4.05 3.47 -16.50
N HIS A 163 3.17 4.16 -17.21
CA HIS A 163 3.03 5.62 -17.24
C HIS A 163 1.58 6.02 -17.50
N LEU A 164 1.23 7.23 -17.11
CA LEU A 164 -0.06 7.89 -17.37
C LEU A 164 -0.03 8.75 -18.62
#